data_d0b8bfaa78fca9d0c559979a88b4e8df
#
_entry.id   d0b8bfaa78fca9d0c559979a88b4e8df
#
_cell.length_a   1.000
_cell.length_b   1.000
_cell.length_c   1.000
_cell.angle_alpha   90.00
_cell.angle_beta   90.00
_cell.angle_gamma   90.00
#
_symmetry.space_group_name_H-M   'P 1'
#
loop_
_entity.id
_entity.type
_entity.pdbx_description
1 polymer ?
#
loop_
_entity_poly.entity_id
_entity_poly.type
_entity_poly.pdbx_seq_one_letter_code
_entity_poly.pdbx_strand_id
1 'polypeptide(L)'
;MVNRHHLISLSHSFTLDFVILLWNKGEEALEKVRQMLGRLRLTMHPDKTRVVNAMEGFDFLGMHFRLGKVHKWGSKLKYNCRVWPSESSFERIKQKIRDKIGRRYSLSLEDLIEELNPVLRGWSNYHIAVSPERKRLIKLNAFTYERLRIFLKRKYTDRTRGYKRVSGNLPVRLGLFQFG
;
A
#
# COMPACT_ATOMS: atom_id res chain seq x y z
N MET A 1 -10.12 -22.09 25.03
CA MET A 1 -8.75 -21.98 24.49
C MET A 1 -8.76 -20.99 23.34
N VAL A 2 -8.09 -19.85 23.49
CA VAL A 2 -7.98 -18.83 22.45
C VAL A 2 -6.83 -19.24 21.56
N ASN A 3 -7.14 -19.73 20.35
CA ASN A 3 -6.13 -20.03 19.34
C ASN A 3 -5.45 -18.71 18.90
N ARG A 4 -4.24 -18.47 19.36
CA ARG A 4 -3.42 -17.32 18.93
C ARG A 4 -2.63 -17.72 17.69
N HIS A 5 -2.94 -17.09 16.57
CA HIS A 5 -2.12 -17.19 15.36
C HIS A 5 -0.97 -16.19 15.49
N HIS A 6 0.26 -16.64 15.43
CA HIS A 6 1.45 -15.81 15.52
C HIS A 6 2.13 -15.71 14.17
N LEU A 7 2.76 -14.59 13.92
CA LEU A 7 3.49 -14.27 12.70
C LEU A 7 4.87 -13.73 13.04
N ILE A 8 5.86 -14.17 12.30
CA ILE A 8 7.23 -13.65 12.37
C ILE A 8 7.51 -12.91 11.07
N SER A 9 7.76 -11.61 11.17
CA SER A 9 8.20 -10.78 10.04
C SER A 9 9.69 -10.50 10.20
N LEU A 10 10.47 -10.74 9.18
CA LEU A 10 11.92 -10.58 9.14
C LEU A 10 12.31 -9.69 7.98
N SER A 11 13.18 -8.72 8.22
CA SER A 11 13.78 -7.88 7.20
C SER A 11 15.28 -7.76 7.43
N HIS A 12 16.08 -7.96 6.41
CA HIS A 12 17.55 -7.94 6.47
C HIS A 12 18.17 -6.96 5.49
N SER A 13 19.43 -6.56 5.67
CA SER A 13 20.16 -5.61 4.81
C SER A 13 20.45 -6.14 3.40
N PHE A 14 20.38 -7.45 3.17
CA PHE A 14 20.07 -8.06 1.87
C PHE A 14 18.63 -8.49 1.98
N THR A 15 17.71 -7.71 1.42
CA THR A 15 16.28 -7.73 1.53
C THR A 15 15.63 -9.10 1.30
N LEU A 16 15.77 -10.01 2.26
CA LEU A 16 14.95 -11.20 2.33
C LEU A 16 13.86 -10.98 3.39
N ASP A 17 12.74 -10.45 2.95
CA ASP A 17 11.56 -10.33 3.80
C ASP A 17 10.76 -11.64 3.70
N PHE A 18 10.47 -12.27 4.83
CA PHE A 18 9.60 -13.43 4.86
C PHE A 18 8.68 -13.42 6.08
N VAL A 19 7.59 -14.14 5.98
CA VAL A 19 6.56 -14.29 7.00
C VAL A 19 6.36 -15.77 7.30
N ILE A 20 6.33 -16.13 8.57
CA ILE A 20 6.01 -17.48 9.00
C ILE A 20 4.67 -17.46 9.73
N LEU A 21 3.74 -18.23 9.22
CA LEU A 21 2.43 -18.43 9.84
C LEU A 21 2.50 -19.57 10.85
N LEU A 22 2.13 -19.31 12.08
CA LEU A 22 2.17 -20.28 13.16
C LEU A 22 0.81 -20.39 13.84
N TRP A 23 0.44 -21.59 14.21
CA TRP A 23 -0.78 -21.81 14.96
C TRP A 23 -0.61 -21.51 16.45
N ASN A 24 0.57 -21.81 17.01
CA ASN A 24 0.97 -21.57 18.39
C ASN A 24 2.51 -21.45 18.47
N LYS A 25 3.05 -21.11 19.66
CA LYS A 25 4.50 -21.20 19.96
C LYS A 25 5.39 -20.28 19.11
N GLY A 26 5.00 -19.01 18.97
CA GLY A 26 5.74 -18.03 18.17
C GLY A 26 7.21 -17.88 18.59
N GLU A 27 7.49 -17.83 19.88
CA GLU A 27 8.86 -17.66 20.40
C GLU A 27 9.74 -18.89 20.12
N GLU A 28 9.19 -20.11 20.26
CA GLU A 28 9.93 -21.35 19.94
C GLU A 28 10.29 -21.42 18.45
N ALA A 29 9.36 -21.02 17.59
CA ALA A 29 9.60 -20.96 16.16
C ALA A 29 10.61 -19.88 15.79
N LEU A 30 10.58 -18.71 16.45
CA LEU A 30 11.54 -17.63 16.25
C LEU A 30 12.96 -18.10 16.57
N GLU A 31 13.14 -18.86 17.68
CA GLU A 31 14.44 -19.39 18.04
C GLU A 31 14.96 -20.43 17.04
N LYS A 32 14.10 -21.32 16.52
CA LYS A 32 14.46 -22.25 15.46
C LYS A 32 14.92 -21.53 14.20
N VAL A 33 14.21 -20.47 13.82
CA VAL A 33 14.59 -19.66 12.65
C VAL A 33 15.95 -18.97 12.88
N ARG A 34 16.17 -18.42 14.07
CA ARG A 34 17.46 -17.82 14.43
C ARG A 34 18.62 -18.82 14.29
N GLN A 35 18.43 -20.03 14.77
CA GLN A 35 19.43 -21.09 14.65
C GLN A 35 19.68 -21.52 13.18
N MET A 36 18.62 -21.62 12.38
CA MET A 36 18.75 -21.94 10.95
C MET A 36 19.50 -20.84 10.19
N LEU A 37 19.14 -19.58 10.41
CA LEU A 37 19.81 -18.45 9.79
C LEU A 37 21.27 -18.32 10.25
N GLY A 38 21.57 -18.60 11.52
CA GLY A 38 22.93 -18.64 12.03
C GLY A 38 23.83 -19.66 11.32
N ARG A 39 23.31 -20.83 10.95
CA ARG A 39 24.01 -21.83 10.13
C ARG A 39 24.37 -21.28 8.75
N LEU A 40 23.54 -20.40 8.19
CA LEU A 40 23.75 -19.73 6.89
C LEU A 40 24.56 -18.46 7.03
N ARG A 41 25.10 -18.13 8.22
CA ARG A 41 25.80 -16.88 8.54
C ARG A 41 24.94 -15.63 8.29
N LEU A 42 23.62 -15.77 8.42
CA LEU A 42 22.65 -14.68 8.33
C LEU A 42 22.20 -14.30 9.74
N THR A 43 22.03 -13.02 9.99
CA THR A 43 21.54 -12.50 11.27
C THR A 43 20.18 -11.84 11.09
N MET A 44 19.29 -12.00 12.05
CA MET A 44 18.00 -11.33 12.07
C MET A 44 18.14 -9.89 12.57
N HIS A 45 17.44 -8.97 11.90
CA HIS A 45 17.42 -7.59 12.38
C HIS A 45 16.48 -7.47 13.58
N PRO A 46 16.98 -7.09 14.78
CA PRO A 46 16.19 -7.13 16.01
C PRO A 46 14.95 -6.24 15.95
N ASP A 47 15.06 -5.03 15.42
CA ASP A 47 13.95 -4.07 15.37
C ASP A 47 12.88 -4.39 14.31
N LYS A 48 13.22 -5.24 13.33
CA LYS A 48 12.32 -5.63 12.24
C LYS A 48 11.74 -7.03 12.41
N THR A 49 12.26 -7.79 13.38
CA THR A 49 11.81 -9.15 13.67
C THR A 49 10.84 -9.11 14.85
N ARG A 50 9.61 -9.54 14.63
CA ARG A 50 8.59 -9.53 15.67
C ARG A 50 7.59 -10.66 15.49
N VAL A 51 7.10 -11.16 16.62
CA VAL A 51 5.95 -12.06 16.67
C VAL A 51 4.69 -11.22 16.85
N VAL A 52 3.75 -11.31 15.95
CA VAL A 52 2.50 -10.54 15.98
C VAL A 52 1.28 -11.45 15.91
N ASN A 53 0.19 -11.02 16.51
CA ASN A 53 -1.07 -11.74 16.40
C ASN A 53 -1.73 -11.42 15.05
N ALA A 54 -2.02 -12.44 14.24
CA ALA A 54 -2.65 -12.29 12.94
C ALA A 54 -4.02 -11.57 12.98
N MET A 55 -4.71 -11.56 14.14
CA MET A 55 -5.97 -10.84 14.33
C MET A 55 -5.78 -9.33 14.50
N GLU A 56 -4.60 -8.89 14.97
CA GLU A 56 -4.25 -7.46 15.04
C GLU A 56 -3.85 -6.94 13.67
N GLY A 57 -3.29 -7.82 12.83
CA GLY A 57 -2.82 -7.53 11.49
C GLY A 57 -1.35 -7.13 11.44
N PHE A 58 -0.79 -7.17 10.25
CA PHE A 58 0.61 -6.85 9.98
C PHE A 58 0.80 -6.40 8.54
N ASP A 59 1.84 -5.63 8.30
CA ASP A 59 2.24 -5.18 6.97
C ASP A 59 3.35 -6.08 6.42
N PHE A 60 3.18 -6.53 5.17
CA PHE A 60 4.18 -7.29 4.44
C PHE A 60 4.14 -6.93 2.96
N LEU A 61 5.29 -6.64 2.36
CA LEU A 61 5.44 -6.23 0.96
C LEU A 61 4.45 -5.14 0.51
N GLY A 62 4.20 -4.16 1.36
CA GLY A 62 3.30 -3.04 1.04
C GLY A 62 1.81 -3.35 1.14
N MET A 63 1.47 -4.55 1.60
CA MET A 63 0.11 -5.00 1.88
C MET A 63 -0.11 -5.15 3.38
N HIS A 64 -1.30 -4.85 3.85
CA HIS A 64 -1.74 -5.13 5.20
C HIS A 64 -2.59 -6.40 5.22
N PHE A 65 -2.22 -7.34 6.06
CA PHE A 65 -2.90 -8.62 6.26
C PHE A 65 -3.57 -8.63 7.62
N ARG A 66 -4.82 -9.02 7.69
CA ARG A 66 -5.54 -9.16 8.96
C ARG A 66 -6.49 -10.35 8.94
N LEU A 67 -6.38 -11.20 9.94
CA LEU A 67 -7.31 -12.31 10.13
C LEU A 67 -8.58 -11.81 10.83
N GLY A 68 -9.72 -11.97 10.17
CA GLY A 68 -11.04 -11.61 10.70
C GLY A 68 -11.87 -12.84 11.02
N LYS A 69 -12.71 -12.75 12.04
CA LYS A 69 -13.74 -13.77 12.30
C LYS A 69 -14.84 -13.61 11.25
N VAL A 70 -15.15 -14.67 10.54
CA VAL A 70 -16.34 -14.76 9.69
C VAL A 70 -17.43 -15.49 10.46
N HIS A 71 -18.68 -15.15 10.21
CA HIS A 71 -19.85 -15.72 10.86
C HIS A 71 -19.76 -17.24 11.12
N LYS A 72 -20.32 -17.68 12.27
CA LYS A 72 -20.52 -19.10 12.57
C LYS A 72 -21.43 -19.71 11.51
N TRP A 73 -20.91 -20.66 10.76
CA TRP A 73 -21.75 -21.59 10.03
C TRP A 73 -21.71 -22.93 10.80
N GLY A 74 -22.76 -23.23 11.53
CA GLY A 74 -22.77 -24.36 12.47
C GLY A 74 -21.84 -24.13 13.68
N SER A 75 -21.22 -25.18 14.18
CA SER A 75 -20.32 -25.16 15.35
C SER A 75 -18.89 -24.73 15.06
N LYS A 76 -18.50 -24.50 13.79
CA LYS A 76 -17.12 -24.17 13.41
C LYS A 76 -16.94 -22.69 13.13
N LEU A 77 -16.01 -22.04 13.83
CA LEU A 77 -15.52 -20.69 13.52
C LEU A 77 -14.71 -20.73 12.23
N LYS A 78 -15.16 -19.98 11.22
CA LYS A 78 -14.34 -19.73 10.01
C LYS A 78 -13.59 -18.40 10.17
N TYR A 79 -12.34 -18.39 9.79
CA TYR A 79 -11.52 -17.19 9.71
C TYR A 79 -11.32 -16.82 8.25
N ASN A 80 -11.33 -15.53 7.96
CA ASN A 80 -11.02 -15.00 6.63
C ASN A 80 -9.85 -14.04 6.74
N CYS A 81 -8.85 -14.21 5.87
CA CYS A 81 -7.75 -13.26 5.77
C CYS A 81 -8.16 -12.13 4.83
N ARG A 82 -8.23 -10.92 5.39
CA ARG A 82 -8.40 -9.68 4.61
C ARG A 82 -7.05 -9.11 4.28
N VAL A 83 -6.90 -8.70 3.03
CA VAL A 83 -5.65 -8.11 2.53
C VAL A 83 -5.99 -6.80 1.81
N TRP A 84 -5.25 -5.73 2.10
CA TRP A 84 -5.40 -4.42 1.45
C TRP A 84 -4.07 -3.68 1.44
N PRO A 85 -3.90 -2.64 0.60
CA PRO A 85 -2.67 -1.87 0.59
C PRO A 85 -2.38 -1.24 1.96
N SER A 86 -1.14 -1.35 2.44
CA SER A 86 -0.73 -0.76 3.73
C SER A 86 -0.75 0.77 3.68
N GLU A 87 -0.83 1.42 4.85
CA GLU A 87 -0.78 2.88 4.93
C GLU A 87 0.53 3.43 4.35
N SER A 88 1.64 2.76 4.62
CA SER A 88 2.94 3.11 4.05
C SER A 88 2.95 3.04 2.52
N SER A 89 2.21 2.10 1.92
CA SER A 89 2.06 2.01 0.47
C SER A 89 1.25 3.16 -0.10
N PHE A 90 0.15 3.55 0.57
CA PHE A 90 -0.62 4.73 0.18
C PHE A 90 0.20 6.02 0.27
N GLU A 91 0.97 6.21 1.34
CA GLU A 91 1.82 7.40 1.44
C GLU A 91 2.93 7.40 0.38
N ARG A 92 3.52 6.26 0.06
CA ARG A 92 4.52 6.15 -1.02
C ARG A 92 3.95 6.53 -2.38
N ILE A 93 2.74 6.07 -2.74
CA ILE A 93 2.14 6.46 -4.03
C ILE A 93 1.78 7.94 -4.06
N LYS A 94 1.25 8.51 -2.97
CA LYS A 94 1.01 9.95 -2.87
C LYS A 94 2.30 10.76 -3.04
N GLN A 95 3.40 10.30 -2.44
CA GLN A 95 4.69 10.94 -2.60
C GLN A 95 5.18 10.86 -4.05
N LYS A 96 5.11 9.68 -4.69
CA LYS A 96 5.44 9.55 -6.12
C LYS A 96 4.62 10.47 -7.02
N ILE A 97 3.33 10.65 -6.73
CA ILE A 97 2.45 11.58 -7.44
C ILE A 97 2.95 13.03 -7.25
N ARG A 98 3.31 13.43 -6.01
CA ARG A 98 3.85 14.77 -5.73
C ARG A 98 5.15 15.01 -6.50
N ASP A 99 6.05 14.04 -6.49
CA ASP A 99 7.38 14.14 -7.13
C ASP A 99 7.24 14.21 -8.66
N LYS A 100 6.36 13.40 -9.25
CA LYS A 100 6.09 13.41 -10.69
C LYS A 100 5.48 14.72 -11.15
N ILE A 101 4.49 15.24 -10.43
CA ILE A 101 3.85 16.52 -10.77
C ILE A 101 4.84 17.68 -10.50
N GLY A 102 5.49 17.72 -9.35
CA GLY A 102 6.56 18.64 -9.00
C GLY A 102 6.27 20.09 -9.31
N ARG A 103 7.35 20.83 -9.73
CA ARG A 103 7.31 22.23 -10.19
C ARG A 103 7.61 22.35 -11.69
N ARG A 104 7.29 21.33 -12.47
CA ARG A 104 7.63 21.22 -13.91
C ARG A 104 6.65 22.01 -14.78
N TYR A 105 6.51 23.29 -14.52
CA TYR A 105 5.51 24.16 -15.17
C TYR A 105 5.70 24.36 -16.69
N SER A 106 6.82 23.89 -17.27
CA SER A 106 7.03 23.85 -18.72
C SER A 106 6.18 22.80 -19.43
N LEU A 107 5.82 21.70 -18.74
CA LEU A 107 5.02 20.64 -19.34
C LEU A 107 3.57 21.04 -19.56
N SER A 108 2.95 20.47 -20.61
CA SER A 108 1.49 20.53 -20.75
C SER A 108 0.80 19.65 -19.72
N LEU A 109 -0.52 19.75 -19.59
CA LEU A 109 -1.28 18.85 -18.72
C LEU A 109 -1.32 17.44 -19.29
N GLU A 110 -1.38 17.32 -20.60
CA GLU A 110 -1.38 16.09 -21.36
C GLU A 110 -0.09 15.29 -21.13
N ASP A 111 1.06 15.93 -21.34
CA ASP A 111 2.39 15.30 -21.15
C ASP A 111 2.55 14.84 -19.67
N LEU A 112 2.08 15.67 -18.74
CA LEU A 112 2.14 15.34 -17.32
C LEU A 112 1.27 14.13 -16.97
N ILE A 113 0.08 14.00 -17.56
CA ILE A 113 -0.81 12.85 -17.40
C ILE A 113 -0.17 11.60 -18.00
N GLU A 114 0.42 11.71 -19.19
CA GLU A 114 1.10 10.61 -19.84
C GLU A 114 2.25 10.06 -18.99
N GLU A 115 3.05 10.93 -18.41
CA GLU A 115 4.13 10.52 -17.50
C GLU A 115 3.66 9.99 -16.14
N LEU A 116 2.47 10.42 -15.67
CA LEU A 116 1.92 10.00 -14.40
C LEU A 116 1.26 8.61 -14.48
N ASN A 117 0.61 8.32 -15.60
CA ASN A 117 -0.17 7.09 -15.80
C ASN A 117 0.61 5.79 -15.54
N PRO A 118 1.87 5.61 -15.99
CA PRO A 118 2.63 4.40 -15.67
C PRO A 118 2.81 4.18 -14.18
N VAL A 119 3.01 5.25 -13.39
CA VAL A 119 3.14 5.19 -11.94
C VAL A 119 1.84 4.75 -11.28
N LEU A 120 0.71 5.32 -11.72
CA LEU A 120 -0.62 4.99 -11.19
C LEU A 120 -1.01 3.54 -11.55
N ARG A 121 -0.82 3.15 -12.82
CA ARG A 121 -1.10 1.78 -13.30
C ARG A 121 -0.23 0.73 -12.62
N GLY A 122 1.07 1.00 -12.49
CA GLY A 122 2.00 0.07 -11.83
C GLY A 122 1.61 -0.18 -10.36
N TRP A 123 1.26 0.88 -9.63
CA TRP A 123 0.77 0.73 -8.27
C TRP A 123 -0.58 0.00 -8.21
N SER A 124 -1.50 0.35 -9.11
CA SER A 124 -2.81 -0.28 -9.23
C SER A 124 -2.70 -1.78 -9.48
N ASN A 125 -1.92 -2.18 -10.47
CA ASN A 125 -1.77 -3.59 -10.85
C ASN A 125 -1.22 -4.44 -9.70
N TYR A 126 -0.34 -3.86 -8.88
CA TYR A 126 0.22 -4.57 -7.72
C TYR A 126 -0.79 -4.69 -6.56
N HIS A 127 -1.56 -3.66 -6.30
CA HIS A 127 -2.34 -3.56 -5.06
C HIS A 127 -3.83 -3.88 -5.22
N ILE A 128 -4.46 -3.54 -6.34
CA ILE A 128 -5.92 -3.65 -6.51
C ILE A 128 -6.37 -5.08 -6.76
N ALA A 129 -5.52 -5.92 -7.36
CA ALA A 129 -5.85 -7.32 -7.64
C ALA A 129 -6.22 -8.14 -6.38
N VAL A 130 -5.80 -7.69 -5.20
CA VAL A 130 -5.97 -8.47 -3.96
C VAL A 130 -7.19 -8.03 -3.15
N SER A 131 -7.49 -6.74 -3.06
CA SER A 131 -8.71 -6.25 -2.39
C SER A 131 -9.00 -4.79 -2.73
N PRO A 132 -10.14 -4.47 -3.33
CA PRO A 132 -10.50 -3.09 -3.63
C PRO A 132 -11.01 -2.38 -2.37
N GLU A 133 -10.16 -1.68 -1.65
CA GLU A 133 -10.61 -0.66 -0.69
C GLU A 133 -11.13 0.58 -1.44
N ARG A 134 -12.29 0.44 -2.08
CA ARG A 134 -12.89 1.45 -2.97
C ARG A 134 -12.86 2.87 -2.37
N LYS A 135 -13.14 3.00 -1.08
CA LYS A 135 -13.13 4.32 -0.41
C LYS A 135 -11.75 4.98 -0.42
N ARG A 136 -10.67 4.20 -0.24
CA ARG A 136 -9.29 4.72 -0.28
C ARG A 136 -8.85 5.03 -1.70
N LEU A 137 -9.29 4.23 -2.67
CA LEU A 137 -9.03 4.48 -4.09
C LEU A 137 -9.68 5.78 -4.57
N ILE A 138 -10.93 6.03 -4.17
CA ILE A 138 -11.61 7.32 -4.44
C ILE A 138 -10.83 8.48 -3.83
N LYS A 139 -10.33 8.34 -2.60
CA LYS A 139 -9.48 9.38 -1.97
C LYS A 139 -8.18 9.60 -2.73
N LEU A 140 -7.58 8.54 -3.29
CA LEU A 140 -6.36 8.64 -4.08
C LEU A 140 -6.62 9.33 -5.42
N ASN A 141 -7.75 9.05 -6.08
CA ASN A 141 -8.21 9.80 -7.26
C ASN A 141 -8.37 11.28 -6.92
N ALA A 142 -9.11 11.61 -5.86
CA ALA A 142 -9.32 12.98 -5.43
C ALA A 142 -7.99 13.70 -5.10
N PHE A 143 -7.05 13.01 -4.46
CA PHE A 143 -5.72 13.52 -4.19
C PHE A 143 -4.96 13.84 -5.50
N THR A 144 -5.00 12.93 -6.47
CA THR A 144 -4.34 13.12 -7.78
C THR A 144 -4.92 14.34 -8.51
N TYR A 145 -6.24 14.47 -8.54
CA TYR A 145 -6.92 15.64 -9.10
C TYR A 145 -6.50 16.95 -8.42
N GLU A 146 -6.47 16.96 -7.10
CA GLU A 146 -6.08 18.15 -6.34
C GLU A 146 -4.63 18.57 -6.65
N ARG A 147 -3.71 17.60 -6.82
CA ARG A 147 -2.32 17.90 -7.20
C ARG A 147 -2.22 18.48 -8.59
N LEU A 148 -2.95 17.95 -9.57
CA LEU A 148 -3.02 18.51 -10.94
C LEU A 148 -3.64 19.91 -10.94
N ARG A 149 -4.66 20.14 -10.15
CA ARG A 149 -5.28 21.45 -9.99
C ARG A 149 -4.30 22.50 -9.42
N ILE A 150 -3.55 22.12 -8.37
CA ILE A 150 -2.52 22.98 -7.78
C ILE A 150 -1.43 23.31 -8.80
N PHE A 151 -1.02 22.31 -9.61
CA PHE A 151 -0.06 22.49 -10.69
C PHE A 151 -0.55 23.55 -11.70
N LEU A 152 -1.77 23.38 -12.23
CA LEU A 152 -2.33 24.32 -13.21
C LEU A 152 -2.54 25.72 -12.63
N LYS A 153 -3.00 25.81 -11.38
CA LYS A 153 -3.08 27.10 -10.68
C LYS A 153 -1.73 27.85 -10.67
N ARG A 154 -0.68 27.13 -10.34
CA ARG A 154 0.67 27.73 -10.27
C ARG A 154 1.25 28.03 -11.65
N LYS A 155 1.04 27.13 -12.62
CA LYS A 155 1.51 27.32 -14.00
C LYS A 155 0.92 28.60 -14.64
N TYR A 156 -0.36 28.84 -14.42
CA TYR A 156 -1.08 29.96 -15.07
C TYR A 156 -1.35 31.16 -14.14
N THR A 157 -0.77 31.17 -12.95
CA THR A 157 -0.97 32.23 -11.93
C THR A 157 -2.47 32.51 -11.68
N ASP A 158 -3.28 31.43 -11.63
CA ASP A 158 -4.73 31.52 -11.55
C ASP A 158 -5.19 31.86 -10.13
N ARG A 159 -5.97 32.94 -9.97
CA ARG A 159 -6.55 33.36 -8.70
C ARG A 159 -7.72 32.48 -8.24
N THR A 160 -8.31 31.67 -9.13
CA THR A 160 -9.53 30.87 -8.89
C THR A 160 -9.27 29.47 -8.32
N ARG A 161 -8.15 29.20 -7.67
CA ARG A 161 -7.73 27.87 -7.20
C ARG A 161 -7.65 26.80 -8.30
N GLY A 162 -7.60 27.19 -9.59
CA GLY A 162 -7.50 26.27 -10.73
C GLY A 162 -8.81 25.51 -11.07
N TYR A 163 -9.94 25.77 -10.40
CA TYR A 163 -11.21 25.09 -10.67
C TYR A 163 -11.72 25.30 -12.10
N LYS A 164 -11.56 26.49 -12.66
CA LYS A 164 -11.99 26.77 -14.04
C LYS A 164 -11.19 26.01 -15.09
N ARG A 165 -9.94 25.65 -14.81
CA ARG A 165 -9.03 24.96 -15.74
C ARG A 165 -9.07 23.43 -15.61
N VAL A 166 -9.45 22.93 -14.43
CA VAL A 166 -9.69 21.49 -14.18
C VAL A 166 -11.16 21.31 -13.83
N SER A 167 -12.05 21.86 -14.68
CA SER A 167 -13.48 21.69 -14.49
C SER A 167 -13.91 20.27 -14.95
N GLY A 168 -14.78 19.66 -14.17
CA GLY A 168 -15.36 18.37 -14.52
C GLY A 168 -14.35 17.23 -14.68
N ASN A 169 -14.54 16.41 -15.70
CA ASN A 169 -13.71 15.23 -15.96
C ASN A 169 -12.55 15.50 -16.94
N LEU A 170 -12.05 16.75 -17.04
CA LEU A 170 -11.01 17.07 -18.01
C LEU A 170 -9.77 16.16 -17.90
N PRO A 171 -9.17 15.92 -16.72
CA PRO A 171 -8.01 15.00 -16.64
C PRO A 171 -8.34 13.58 -17.12
N VAL A 172 -9.55 13.08 -16.84
CA VAL A 172 -10.00 11.75 -17.33
C VAL A 172 -10.18 11.76 -18.86
N ARG A 173 -10.75 12.83 -19.40
CA ARG A 173 -10.89 13.00 -20.87
C ARG A 173 -9.53 13.07 -21.56
N LEU A 174 -8.51 13.59 -20.87
CA LEU A 174 -7.11 13.58 -21.30
C LEU A 174 -6.39 12.26 -21.00
N GLY A 175 -7.10 11.23 -20.56
CA GLY A 175 -6.58 9.89 -20.36
C GLY A 175 -5.98 9.61 -18.97
N LEU A 176 -6.24 10.45 -17.97
CA LEU A 176 -5.75 10.18 -16.60
C LEU A 176 -6.33 8.85 -16.09
N PHE A 177 -5.44 7.96 -15.68
CA PHE A 177 -5.82 6.69 -15.06
C PHE A 177 -6.61 6.92 -13.77
N GLN A 178 -7.70 6.15 -13.59
CA GLN A 178 -8.53 6.15 -12.41
C GLN A 178 -8.42 4.82 -11.68
N PHE A 179 -8.28 4.88 -10.36
CA PHE A 179 -8.34 3.72 -9.48
C PHE A 179 -9.81 3.33 -9.24
N GLY A 180 -10.16 2.05 -9.33
CA GLY A 180 -11.49 1.53 -9.02
C GLY A 180 -12.16 0.81 -10.12
#